data_8a912f0def223dc3d07505acd4687801
#
_entry.id   8a912f0def223dc3d07505acd4687801
#
_cell.length_a   1.000
_cell.length_b   1.000
_cell.length_c   1.000
_cell.angle_alpha   90.00
_cell.angle_beta   90.00
_cell.angle_gamma   90.00
#
_symmetry.space_group_name_H-M   'P 1'
#
loop_
_entity.id
_entity.type
_entity.pdbx_description
1 polymer ?
#
loop_
_entity_poly.entity_id
_entity_poly.type
_entity_poly.pdbx_seq_one_letter_code
_entity_poly.pdbx_strand_id
1 'polypeptide(L)'
;TGKSPVENAIIKAKAYHEISKLPTIALDDALFLENVPENLQPKTNVRRVNGKRLNDEEMIEHYTGLVNQYGKAGKLSGYFQKGIAIATDEKIESFETKSTRCFSNTRCDKVNEGYPLASIQWIEELNKYKAELTKEEEDNIMAQEQKEILGFIESKIDKLKAPKIDVKKKI
;
A
#
# COMPACT_ATOMS: atom_id res chain seq x y z
N THR A 1 11.46 3.66 -12.54
CA THR A 1 10.97 3.29 -11.20
C THR A 1 11.62 4.21 -10.19
N GLY A 2 10.83 4.83 -9.34
CA GLY A 2 11.31 5.71 -8.27
C GLY A 2 11.91 4.91 -7.10
N LYS A 3 12.55 5.62 -6.18
CA LYS A 3 13.19 5.04 -4.98
C LYS A 3 12.24 4.86 -3.81
N SER A 4 11.07 5.50 -3.86
CA SER A 4 10.05 5.45 -2.81
C SER A 4 8.64 5.25 -3.40
N PRO A 5 7.65 4.82 -2.57
CA PRO A 5 6.26 4.75 -3.00
C PRO A 5 5.71 6.08 -3.52
N VAL A 6 6.06 7.20 -2.86
CA VAL A 6 5.64 8.53 -3.31
C VAL A 6 6.21 8.87 -4.69
N GLU A 7 7.49 8.62 -4.93
CA GLU A 7 8.09 8.84 -6.26
C GLU A 7 7.41 7.97 -7.33
N ASN A 8 7.14 6.71 -7.03
CA ASN A 8 6.43 5.81 -7.93
C ASN A 8 4.99 6.28 -8.20
N ALA A 9 4.27 6.73 -7.17
CA ALA A 9 2.94 7.30 -7.33
C ALA A 9 2.96 8.55 -8.23
N ILE A 10 3.92 9.44 -8.04
CA ILE A 10 4.11 10.64 -8.88
C ILE A 10 4.38 10.26 -10.34
N ILE A 11 5.30 9.32 -10.58
CA ILE A 11 5.63 8.84 -11.94
C ILE A 11 4.40 8.27 -12.63
N LYS A 12 3.63 7.42 -11.91
CA LYS A 12 2.39 6.82 -12.43
C LYS A 12 1.33 7.89 -12.73
N ALA A 13 1.07 8.80 -11.77
CA ALA A 13 0.08 9.85 -11.92
C ALA A 13 0.38 10.73 -13.14
N LYS A 14 1.64 11.16 -13.31
CA LYS A 14 2.09 11.91 -14.49
C LYS A 14 1.83 11.18 -15.79
N ALA A 15 2.31 9.94 -15.89
CA ALA A 15 2.22 9.15 -17.13
C ALA A 15 0.76 8.94 -17.57
N TYR A 16 -0.13 8.61 -16.64
CA TYR A 16 -1.54 8.43 -16.96
C TYR A 16 -2.25 9.75 -17.23
N HIS A 17 -1.90 10.84 -16.54
CA HIS A 17 -2.43 12.16 -16.81
C HIS A 17 -2.05 12.66 -18.22
N GLU A 18 -0.80 12.47 -18.63
CA GLU A 18 -0.33 12.83 -19.97
C GLU A 18 -1.12 12.16 -21.09
N ILE A 19 -1.56 10.91 -20.86
CA ILE A 19 -2.37 10.13 -21.82
C ILE A 19 -3.84 10.53 -21.77
N SER A 20 -4.42 10.58 -20.57
CA SER A 20 -5.87 10.78 -20.39
C SER A 20 -6.29 12.23 -20.51
N LYS A 21 -5.41 13.17 -20.23
CA LYS A 21 -5.69 14.62 -20.05
C LYS A 21 -6.74 14.90 -18.96
N LEU A 22 -6.93 13.95 -18.05
CA LEU A 22 -7.84 14.05 -16.91
C LEU A 22 -7.06 14.12 -15.61
N PRO A 23 -7.59 14.75 -14.54
CA PRO A 23 -7.02 14.62 -13.21
C PRO A 23 -6.84 13.17 -12.85
N THR A 24 -5.63 12.78 -12.44
CA THR A 24 -5.24 11.39 -12.24
C THR A 24 -4.72 11.18 -10.82
N ILE A 25 -5.27 10.19 -10.14
CA ILE A 25 -4.79 9.73 -8.83
C ILE A 25 -4.04 8.41 -9.03
N ALA A 26 -2.85 8.31 -8.46
CA ALA A 26 -2.07 7.08 -8.44
C ALA A 26 -1.57 6.76 -7.03
N LEU A 27 -1.43 5.48 -6.75
CA LEU A 27 -0.93 4.95 -5.48
C LEU A 27 0.21 3.96 -5.75
N ASP A 28 1.11 3.87 -4.77
CA ASP A 28 2.14 2.83 -4.71
C ASP A 28 2.40 2.46 -3.24
N ASP A 29 2.79 1.20 -3.00
CA ASP A 29 3.04 0.69 -1.65
C ASP A 29 4.46 0.10 -1.55
N ALA A 30 5.07 0.22 -0.36
CA ALA A 30 6.28 -0.47 0.00
C ALA A 30 6.17 -1.08 1.40
N LEU A 31 6.75 -2.26 1.59
CA LEU A 31 6.85 -2.93 2.89
C LEU A 31 8.28 -2.79 3.42
N PHE A 32 8.38 -2.35 4.67
CA PHE A 32 9.62 -2.32 5.43
C PHE A 32 9.49 -3.18 6.68
N LEU A 33 10.52 -3.98 6.98
CA LEU A 33 10.56 -4.89 8.11
C LEU A 33 11.65 -4.45 9.09
N GLU A 34 11.33 -4.41 10.38
CA GLU A 34 12.29 -4.03 11.43
C GLU A 34 13.41 -5.06 11.55
N ASN A 35 14.63 -4.60 11.83
CA ASN A 35 15.81 -5.42 12.01
C ASN A 35 16.22 -6.30 10.81
N VAL A 36 15.54 -6.21 9.68
CA VAL A 36 15.93 -6.91 8.45
C VAL A 36 16.97 -6.06 7.71
N PRO A 37 18.09 -6.65 7.26
CA PRO A 37 19.12 -5.94 6.51
C PRO A 37 18.58 -5.25 5.24
N GLU A 38 19.18 -4.13 4.86
CA GLU A 38 18.73 -3.29 3.76
C GLU A 38 18.62 -4.04 2.43
N ASN A 39 19.54 -4.96 2.15
CA ASN A 39 19.55 -5.79 0.95
C ASN A 39 18.46 -6.87 0.92
N LEU A 40 17.80 -7.14 2.05
CA LEU A 40 16.70 -8.09 2.17
C LEU A 40 15.35 -7.39 2.36
N GLN A 41 15.33 -6.05 2.43
CA GLN A 41 14.09 -5.30 2.56
C GLN A 41 13.20 -5.45 1.32
N PRO A 42 11.90 -5.77 1.50
CA PRO A 42 10.96 -5.93 0.39
C PRO A 42 10.77 -4.66 -0.44
N LYS A 43 10.65 -3.51 0.25
CA LYS A 43 10.33 -2.22 -0.38
C LYS A 43 9.12 -2.32 -1.30
N THR A 44 9.21 -1.79 -2.52
CA THR A 44 8.15 -1.88 -3.55
C THR A 44 8.07 -3.24 -4.25
N ASN A 45 8.97 -4.16 -3.92
CA ASN A 45 9.07 -5.49 -4.54
C ASN A 45 8.58 -6.61 -3.62
N VAL A 46 7.49 -6.40 -2.89
CA VAL A 46 6.96 -7.35 -1.88
C VAL A 46 6.82 -8.78 -2.43
N ARG A 47 6.48 -8.94 -3.70
CA ARG A 47 6.30 -10.24 -4.38
C ARG A 47 7.51 -10.67 -5.21
N ARG A 48 8.62 -9.92 -5.19
CA ARG A 48 9.81 -10.25 -5.97
C ARG A 48 11.03 -10.38 -5.08
N VAL A 49 11.66 -11.55 -5.14
CA VAL A 49 12.90 -11.84 -4.40
C VAL A 49 13.95 -12.31 -5.40
N ASN A 50 15.11 -11.68 -5.42
CA ASN A 50 16.21 -11.99 -6.34
C ASN A 50 15.77 -12.06 -7.82
N GLY A 51 14.88 -11.14 -8.23
CA GLY A 51 14.36 -11.08 -9.60
C GLY A 51 13.20 -12.06 -9.92
N LYS A 52 12.97 -13.06 -9.08
CA LYS A 52 11.87 -14.03 -9.23
C LYS A 52 10.58 -13.49 -8.61
N ARG A 53 9.46 -13.58 -9.33
CA ARG A 53 8.13 -13.35 -8.76
C ARG A 53 7.68 -14.61 -8.04
N LEU A 54 7.39 -14.49 -6.75
CA LEU A 54 6.93 -15.57 -5.90
C LEU A 54 5.43 -15.82 -6.08
N ASN A 55 5.01 -17.10 -6.01
CA ASN A 55 3.61 -17.47 -5.83
C ASN A 55 3.18 -17.29 -4.37
N ASP A 56 1.92 -17.58 -4.03
CA ASP A 56 1.39 -17.31 -2.69
C ASP A 56 2.06 -18.16 -1.61
N GLU A 57 2.32 -19.45 -1.85
CA GLU A 57 3.04 -20.30 -0.89
C GLU A 57 4.50 -19.88 -0.73
N GLU A 58 5.21 -19.63 -1.82
CA GLU A 58 6.59 -19.11 -1.78
C GLU A 58 6.68 -17.77 -1.02
N MET A 59 5.66 -16.92 -1.11
CA MET A 59 5.56 -15.69 -0.31
C MET A 59 5.48 -16.00 1.18
N ILE A 60 4.58 -16.90 1.57
CA ILE A 60 4.40 -17.29 2.97
C ILE A 60 5.71 -17.87 3.52
N GLU A 61 6.32 -18.80 2.80
CA GLU A 61 7.61 -19.41 3.20
C GLU A 61 8.72 -18.37 3.34
N HIS A 62 8.85 -17.47 2.38
CA HIS A 62 9.88 -16.43 2.42
C HIS A 62 9.71 -15.52 3.63
N TYR A 63 8.49 -15.00 3.87
CA TYR A 63 8.26 -14.06 4.97
C TYR A 63 8.27 -14.72 6.35
N THR A 64 7.78 -15.95 6.49
CA THR A 64 7.94 -16.71 7.74
C THR A 64 9.41 -17.01 8.03
N GLY A 65 10.22 -17.25 6.99
CA GLY A 65 11.68 -17.37 7.09
C GLY A 65 12.32 -16.08 7.64
N LEU A 66 11.92 -14.91 7.15
CA LEU A 66 12.39 -13.62 7.67
C LEU A 66 11.96 -13.41 9.14
N VAL A 67 10.73 -13.80 9.49
CA VAL A 67 10.27 -13.74 10.89
C VAL A 67 11.12 -14.64 11.79
N ASN A 68 11.44 -15.85 11.36
CA ASN A 68 12.29 -16.76 12.13
C ASN A 68 13.71 -16.21 12.33
N GLN A 69 14.25 -15.55 11.32
CA GLN A 69 15.63 -15.06 11.34
C GLN A 69 15.78 -13.72 12.08
N TYR A 70 14.85 -12.80 11.93
CA TYR A 70 14.98 -11.41 12.39
C TYR A 70 13.94 -11.02 13.44
N GLY A 71 12.90 -11.83 13.65
CA GLY A 71 11.84 -11.58 14.62
C GLY A 71 12.23 -11.91 16.05
N LYS A 72 11.37 -11.50 16.98
CA LYS A 72 11.45 -11.84 18.41
C LYS A 72 10.18 -12.58 18.82
N ALA A 73 10.34 -13.65 19.58
CA ALA A 73 9.22 -14.49 20.05
C ALA A 73 8.23 -14.90 18.93
N GLY A 74 8.76 -15.23 17.74
CA GLY A 74 7.95 -15.63 16.59
C GLY A 74 7.17 -14.50 15.89
N LYS A 75 7.51 -13.25 16.17
CA LYS A 75 6.88 -12.06 15.58
C LYS A 75 7.93 -11.12 14.98
N LEU A 76 7.58 -10.49 13.89
CA LEU A 76 8.40 -9.47 13.22
C LEU A 76 7.54 -8.25 12.90
N SER A 77 7.93 -7.11 13.46
CA SER A 77 7.28 -5.84 13.18
C SER A 77 7.75 -5.25 11.85
N GLY A 78 6.89 -4.46 11.25
CA GLY A 78 7.18 -3.71 10.05
C GLY A 78 6.12 -2.64 9.80
N TYR A 79 6.17 -2.02 8.65
CA TYR A 79 5.14 -1.07 8.22
C TYR A 79 4.99 -1.06 6.71
N PHE A 80 3.77 -0.85 6.25
CA PHE A 80 3.53 -0.42 4.89
C PHE A 80 3.60 1.10 4.81
N GLN A 81 4.37 1.57 3.85
CA GLN A 81 4.43 2.97 3.45
C GLN A 81 3.68 3.11 2.13
N LYS A 82 2.67 3.96 2.11
CA LYS A 82 1.83 4.20 0.94
C LYS A 82 2.07 5.61 0.43
N GLY A 83 2.41 5.72 -0.85
CA GLY A 83 2.51 6.97 -1.58
C GLY A 83 1.26 7.21 -2.42
N ILE A 84 0.72 8.40 -2.36
CA ILE A 84 -0.43 8.85 -3.15
C ILE A 84 0.00 10.10 -3.91
N ALA A 85 -0.34 10.19 -5.20
CA ALA A 85 -0.10 11.37 -6.00
C ALA A 85 -1.34 11.73 -6.82
N ILE A 86 -1.58 13.03 -6.95
CA ILE A 86 -2.65 13.59 -7.79
C ILE A 86 -1.98 14.50 -8.82
N ALA A 87 -2.14 14.17 -10.10
CA ALA A 87 -1.63 14.96 -11.21
C ALA A 87 -2.78 15.70 -11.92
N THR A 88 -2.58 16.98 -12.18
CA THR A 88 -3.47 17.86 -12.93
C THR A 88 -2.66 18.65 -13.95
N ASP A 89 -3.33 19.40 -14.84
CA ASP A 89 -2.65 20.30 -15.78
C ASP A 89 -1.79 21.37 -15.09
N GLU A 90 -2.20 21.78 -13.87
CA GLU A 90 -1.53 22.87 -13.14
C GLU A 90 -0.39 22.37 -12.27
N LYS A 91 -0.55 21.21 -11.63
CA LYS A 91 0.40 20.74 -10.59
C LYS A 91 0.27 19.25 -10.28
N ILE A 92 1.28 18.78 -9.53
CA ILE A 92 1.26 17.47 -8.89
C ILE A 92 1.35 17.69 -7.39
N GLU A 93 0.45 17.04 -6.68
CA GLU A 93 0.46 16.99 -5.22
C GLU A 93 0.61 15.54 -4.77
N SER A 94 1.30 15.32 -3.66
CA SER A 94 1.52 13.99 -3.11
C SER A 94 1.37 13.96 -1.60
N PHE A 95 1.09 12.78 -1.08
CA PHE A 95 0.92 12.49 0.32
C PHE A 95 1.50 11.11 0.63
N GLU A 96 1.98 10.92 1.85
CA GLU A 96 2.51 9.65 2.33
C GLU A 96 1.85 9.27 3.64
N THR A 97 1.52 8.00 3.81
CA THR A 97 1.06 7.44 5.07
C THR A 97 1.83 6.17 5.41
N LYS A 98 1.93 5.87 6.70
CA LYS A 98 2.55 4.66 7.22
C LYS A 98 1.59 3.94 8.14
N SER A 99 1.46 2.62 7.95
CA SER A 99 0.67 1.76 8.83
C SER A 99 1.49 0.58 9.30
N THR A 100 1.56 0.41 10.62
CA THR A 100 2.32 -0.66 11.26
C THR A 100 1.72 -2.03 10.96
N ARG A 101 2.58 -3.05 10.93
CA ARG A 101 2.23 -4.45 10.71
C ARG A 101 3.02 -5.34 11.65
N CYS A 102 2.44 -6.47 12.01
CA CYS A 102 3.12 -7.54 12.72
C CYS A 102 2.95 -8.83 11.94
N PHE A 103 4.04 -9.53 11.67
CA PHE A 103 4.04 -10.81 10.97
C PHE A 103 4.47 -11.92 11.91
N SER A 104 3.80 -13.09 11.80
CA SER A 104 4.08 -14.28 12.59
C SER A 104 4.92 -15.28 11.79
N ASN A 105 5.71 -16.08 12.48
CA ASN A 105 6.40 -17.23 11.89
C ASN A 105 5.49 -18.46 11.70
N THR A 106 4.24 -18.36 12.13
CA THR A 106 3.19 -19.34 11.88
C THR A 106 2.08 -18.70 11.04
N ARG A 107 1.27 -19.52 10.39
CA ARG A 107 0.16 -19.09 9.55
C ARG A 107 -1.16 -19.69 10.04
N CYS A 108 -2.28 -19.07 9.72
CA CYS A 108 -3.58 -19.73 9.77
C CYS A 108 -3.83 -20.57 8.50
N ASP A 109 -4.84 -21.42 8.56
CA ASP A 109 -5.22 -22.26 7.41
C ASP A 109 -5.86 -21.48 6.27
N LYS A 110 -6.42 -20.31 6.55
CA LYS A 110 -7.08 -19.48 5.56
C LYS A 110 -6.07 -18.68 4.75
N VAL A 111 -6.08 -18.87 3.44
CA VAL A 111 -5.27 -18.08 2.49
C VAL A 111 -6.20 -17.28 1.59
N ASN A 112 -5.98 -15.97 1.53
CA ASN A 112 -6.68 -15.10 0.59
C ASN A 112 -5.86 -15.07 -0.70
N GLU A 113 -6.40 -15.63 -1.79
CA GLU A 113 -5.72 -15.69 -3.08
C GLU A 113 -5.25 -14.29 -3.52
N GLY A 114 -3.99 -14.19 -3.90
CA GLY A 114 -3.33 -12.93 -4.26
C GLY A 114 -2.90 -12.06 -3.07
N TYR A 115 -3.30 -12.38 -1.84
CA TYR A 115 -2.95 -11.67 -0.61
C TYR A 115 -2.39 -12.60 0.48
N PRO A 116 -1.34 -13.39 0.18
CA PRO A 116 -0.86 -14.47 1.05
C PRO A 116 -0.37 -13.98 2.41
N LEU A 117 0.16 -12.75 2.50
CA LEU A 117 0.65 -12.21 3.77
C LEU A 117 -0.46 -12.02 4.81
N ALA A 118 -1.73 -11.99 4.41
CA ALA A 118 -2.84 -11.94 5.36
C ALA A 118 -2.90 -13.18 6.27
N SER A 119 -2.41 -14.33 5.82
CA SER A 119 -2.39 -15.58 6.61
C SER A 119 -1.30 -15.61 7.68
N ILE A 120 -0.32 -14.72 7.61
CA ILE A 120 0.76 -14.58 8.59
C ILE A 120 0.76 -13.22 9.29
N GLN A 121 -0.03 -12.26 8.83
CA GLN A 121 -0.18 -10.97 9.48
C GLN A 121 -1.04 -11.10 10.73
N TRP A 122 -0.44 -10.81 11.89
CA TRP A 122 -1.08 -10.90 13.18
C TRP A 122 -1.68 -9.56 13.60
N ILE A 123 -2.91 -9.59 14.08
CA ILE A 123 -3.65 -8.44 14.60
C ILE A 123 -3.75 -8.61 16.12
N GLU A 124 -2.91 -7.87 16.84
CA GLU A 124 -2.75 -8.04 18.30
C GLU A 124 -4.05 -7.74 19.05
N GLU A 125 -4.74 -6.67 18.67
CA GLU A 125 -5.96 -6.22 19.35
C GLU A 125 -7.10 -7.24 19.28
N LEU A 126 -7.12 -8.07 18.24
CA LEU A 126 -8.15 -9.09 18.02
C LEU A 126 -7.65 -10.51 18.29
N ASN A 127 -6.35 -10.69 18.54
CA ASN A 127 -5.72 -11.99 18.70
C ASN A 127 -6.08 -12.94 17.54
N LYS A 128 -5.98 -12.44 16.30
CA LYS A 128 -6.32 -13.15 15.06
C LYS A 128 -5.32 -12.86 13.94
N TYR A 129 -5.25 -13.76 12.97
CA TYR A 129 -4.63 -13.44 11.69
C TYR A 129 -5.53 -12.57 10.84
N LYS A 130 -4.93 -11.69 10.03
CA LYS A 130 -5.69 -10.80 9.14
C LYS A 130 -6.64 -11.56 8.21
N ALA A 131 -6.23 -12.73 7.71
CA ALA A 131 -7.07 -13.57 6.85
C ALA A 131 -8.34 -14.11 7.54
N GLU A 132 -8.38 -14.13 8.87
CA GLU A 132 -9.51 -14.62 9.67
C GLU A 132 -10.50 -13.52 10.06
N LEU A 133 -10.17 -12.25 9.76
CA LEU A 133 -11.05 -11.14 10.10
C LEU A 133 -12.38 -11.22 9.37
N THR A 134 -13.44 -10.81 10.03
CA THR A 134 -14.71 -10.49 9.38
C THR A 134 -14.56 -9.17 8.62
N LYS A 135 -15.49 -8.91 7.69
CA LYS A 135 -15.49 -7.65 6.95
C LYS A 135 -15.59 -6.43 7.87
N GLU A 136 -16.40 -6.49 8.90
CA GLU A 136 -16.55 -5.42 9.89
C GLU A 136 -15.25 -5.17 10.70
N GLU A 137 -14.58 -6.24 11.15
CA GLU A 137 -13.29 -6.14 11.84
C GLU A 137 -12.22 -5.51 10.93
N GLU A 138 -12.16 -5.92 9.66
CA GLU A 138 -11.22 -5.38 8.70
C GLU A 138 -11.48 -3.89 8.43
N ASP A 139 -12.74 -3.51 8.19
CA ASP A 139 -13.14 -2.12 7.96
C ASP A 139 -12.78 -1.23 9.15
N ASN A 140 -12.99 -1.71 10.38
CA ASN A 140 -12.63 -0.97 11.59
C ASN A 140 -11.12 -0.74 11.72
N ILE A 141 -10.30 -1.76 11.44
CA ILE A 141 -8.83 -1.64 11.49
C ILE A 141 -8.31 -0.68 10.42
N MET A 142 -8.89 -0.73 9.22
CA MET A 142 -8.46 0.10 8.10
C MET A 142 -9.03 1.53 8.14
N ALA A 143 -10.04 1.79 8.99
CA ALA A 143 -10.76 3.06 9.00
C ALA A 143 -9.84 4.28 9.19
N GLN A 144 -8.83 4.19 10.07
CA GLN A 144 -7.91 5.31 10.31
C GLN A 144 -7.04 5.61 9.08
N GLU A 145 -6.44 4.58 8.48
CA GLU A 145 -5.61 4.74 7.27
C GLU A 145 -6.44 5.27 6.11
N GLN A 146 -7.64 4.72 5.91
CA GLN A 146 -8.57 5.19 4.88
C GLN A 146 -9.00 6.64 5.09
N LYS A 147 -9.26 7.03 6.34
CA LYS A 147 -9.63 8.41 6.69
C LYS A 147 -8.55 9.42 6.31
N GLU A 148 -7.29 9.12 6.58
CA GLU A 148 -6.16 9.98 6.21
C GLU A 148 -6.03 10.15 4.70
N ILE A 149 -6.12 9.04 3.95
CA ILE A 149 -6.05 9.03 2.48
C ILE A 149 -7.23 9.81 1.88
N LEU A 150 -8.45 9.52 2.34
CA LEU A 150 -9.64 10.21 1.86
C LEU A 150 -9.61 11.70 2.18
N GLY A 151 -9.19 12.07 3.39
CA GLY A 151 -9.03 13.48 3.79
C GLY A 151 -8.05 14.22 2.88
N PHE A 152 -6.93 13.61 2.50
CA PHE A 152 -6.02 14.18 1.52
C PHE A 152 -6.70 14.36 0.16
N ILE A 153 -7.34 13.33 -0.37
CA ILE A 153 -8.02 13.36 -1.68
C ILE A 153 -9.12 14.42 -1.68
N GLU A 154 -9.99 14.43 -0.67
CA GLU A 154 -11.08 15.40 -0.53
C GLU A 154 -10.59 16.84 -0.49
N SER A 155 -9.49 17.10 0.23
CA SER A 155 -8.87 18.44 0.29
C SER A 155 -8.41 18.97 -1.08
N LYS A 156 -8.28 18.07 -2.08
CA LYS A 156 -7.82 18.38 -3.44
C LYS A 156 -8.94 18.35 -4.48
N ILE A 157 -10.03 17.60 -4.23
CA ILE A 157 -11.15 17.42 -5.20
C ILE A 157 -11.80 18.74 -5.60
N ASP A 158 -11.97 19.68 -4.69
CA ASP A 158 -12.55 21.00 -5.02
C ASP A 158 -11.71 21.78 -6.03
N LYS A 159 -10.42 21.50 -6.09
CA LYS A 159 -9.49 22.05 -7.08
C LYS A 159 -9.48 21.25 -8.39
N LEU A 160 -10.08 20.04 -8.40
CA LEU A 160 -10.15 19.15 -9.55
C LEU A 160 -11.45 19.32 -10.33
N LYS A 161 -12.40 20.14 -9.88
CA LYS A 161 -13.62 20.45 -10.64
C LYS A 161 -13.18 21.08 -11.96
N ALA A 162 -13.51 20.40 -13.07
CA ALA A 162 -13.28 20.90 -14.42
C ALA A 162 -13.79 22.34 -14.54
N PRO A 163 -13.08 23.22 -15.24
CA PRO A 163 -13.57 24.58 -15.51
C PRO A 163 -14.98 24.43 -16.08
N LYS A 164 -15.94 25.16 -15.52
CA LYS A 164 -17.30 25.23 -16.07
C LYS A 164 -17.14 25.64 -17.53
N ILE A 165 -17.46 24.74 -18.45
CA ILE A 165 -17.51 25.06 -19.87
C ILE A 165 -18.60 26.12 -19.97
N ASP A 166 -18.17 27.36 -20.21
CA ASP A 166 -19.07 28.50 -20.42
C ASP A 166 -19.70 28.31 -21.80
N VAL A 167 -20.85 27.63 -21.85
CA VAL A 167 -21.62 27.36 -23.09
C VAL A 167 -22.24 28.63 -23.67
N LYS A 168 -21.96 29.81 -23.12
CA LYS A 168 -22.41 31.08 -23.61
C LYS A 168 -21.34 31.77 -24.47
N LYS A 169 -21.12 31.26 -25.67
CA LYS A 169 -20.64 32.08 -26.81
C LYS A 169 -20.73 31.26 -28.09
N LYS A 170 -21.95 31.23 -28.70
CA LYS A 170 -22.17 31.23 -30.14
C LYS A 170 -23.67 31.35 -30.39
N ILE A 171 -24.13 32.57 -30.46
CA ILE A 171 -25.19 32.99 -31.35
C ILE A 171 -24.69 34.30 -31.99
#